data_4583ea14184bff08f450906bde205279
#
_entry.id   4583ea14184bff08f450906bde205279
#
_cell.length_a   1.000
_cell.length_b   1.000
_cell.length_c   1.000
_cell.angle_alpha   90.00
_cell.angle_beta   90.00
_cell.angle_gamma   90.00
#
_symmetry.space_group_name_H-M   'P 1'
#
loop_
_entity.id
_entity.type
_entity.pdbx_description
1 polymer ?
#
loop_
_entity_poly.entity_id
_entity_poly.type
_entity_poly.pdbx_seq_one_letter_code
_entity_poly.pdbx_strand_id
1 'polypeptide(L)'
;VQCNFSQYSSKYQRYKDHIQTNAFDPNFNGGALMDINVYNLHFVTGLFGKPKDVHYFKNVGYNGIDTSGIVIMEYPDFIATCTGAKDCSSPYTVYLQGDQGTLIVSGASSGVCKDVFFDAPKKDQIGKKAVDTKEKISIEQPNHMLYECKDFMDIILNKDDKAYTTYKEQTQMVVELLEKLS
;
A
#
# COMPACT_ATOMS: atom_id res chain seq x y z
N VAL A 1 9.28 -6.85 -2.52
CA VAL A 1 8.44 -5.63 -2.57
C VAL A 1 8.33 -5.04 -1.17
N GLN A 2 8.42 -3.71 -1.06
CA GLN A 2 8.25 -3.01 0.21
C GLN A 2 7.29 -1.84 0.01
N CYS A 3 6.19 -1.83 0.76
CA CYS A 3 5.23 -0.75 0.76
C CYS A 3 5.20 -0.10 2.15
N ASN A 4 5.16 1.21 2.21
CA ASN A 4 5.01 1.94 3.45
C ASN A 4 3.96 3.04 3.30
N PHE A 5 2.89 2.92 4.08
CA PHE A 5 1.88 3.93 4.26
C PHE A 5 1.73 4.22 5.75
N SER A 6 2.46 5.22 6.23
CA SER A 6 2.43 5.63 7.62
C SER A 6 2.01 7.09 7.71
N GLN A 7 0.84 7.32 8.30
CA GLN A 7 0.27 8.65 8.45
C GLN A 7 -0.21 8.86 9.88
N TYR A 8 0.44 9.78 10.61
CA TYR A 8 -0.02 10.14 11.94
C TYR A 8 -1.47 10.63 11.91
N SER A 9 -2.36 9.88 12.53
CA SER A 9 -3.79 10.16 12.52
C SER A 9 -4.10 11.42 13.33
N SER A 10 -4.90 12.33 12.76
CA SER A 10 -5.42 13.50 13.50
C SER A 10 -6.25 13.12 14.73
N LYS A 11 -6.65 11.84 14.84
CA LYS A 11 -7.41 11.31 15.97
C LYS A 11 -6.53 10.61 17.02
N TYR A 12 -5.22 10.43 16.73
CA TYR A 12 -4.35 9.64 17.60
C TYR A 12 -4.14 10.29 18.98
N GLN A 13 -4.08 11.64 19.07
CA GLN A 13 -3.98 12.30 20.37
C GLN A 13 -5.23 12.04 21.23
N ARG A 14 -6.43 12.15 20.66
CA ARG A 14 -7.67 11.83 21.37
C ARG A 14 -7.70 10.37 21.84
N TYR A 15 -7.21 9.46 20.98
CA TYR A 15 -7.08 8.05 21.34
C TYR A 15 -6.16 7.85 22.55
N LYS A 16 -4.99 8.52 22.60
CA LYS A 16 -4.08 8.46 23.78
C LYS A 16 -4.74 9.02 25.05
N ASP A 17 -5.63 9.99 24.90
CA ASP A 17 -6.40 10.57 26.00
C ASP A 17 -7.64 9.72 26.37
N HIS A 18 -7.73 8.49 25.85
CA HIS A 18 -8.84 7.54 26.03
C HIS A 18 -10.20 8.07 25.55
N ILE A 19 -10.21 9.03 24.64
CA ILE A 19 -11.42 9.56 24.00
C ILE A 19 -11.71 8.70 22.78
N GLN A 20 -12.86 8.02 22.78
CA GLN A 20 -13.29 7.14 21.69
C GLN A 20 -13.40 7.90 20.36
N THR A 21 -12.87 7.27 19.30
CA THR A 21 -12.98 7.75 17.92
C THR A 21 -13.13 6.56 16.99
N ASN A 22 -13.96 6.64 15.96
CA ASN A 22 -14.20 5.54 15.02
C ASN A 22 -12.88 5.00 14.39
N ALA A 23 -11.92 5.90 14.16
CA ALA A 23 -10.63 5.55 13.56
C ALA A 23 -9.78 4.58 14.41
N PHE A 24 -10.09 4.46 15.71
CA PHE A 24 -9.42 3.58 16.67
C PHE A 24 -10.43 2.77 17.50
N ASP A 25 -11.57 2.41 16.91
CA ASP A 25 -12.58 1.61 17.56
C ASP A 25 -12.73 0.27 16.82
N PRO A 26 -12.51 -0.87 17.50
CA PRO A 26 -12.67 -2.20 16.89
C PRO A 26 -14.06 -2.44 16.31
N ASN A 27 -15.11 -1.83 16.89
CA ASN A 27 -16.50 -2.00 16.44
C ASN A 27 -16.80 -1.27 15.11
N PHE A 28 -15.92 -0.35 14.68
CA PHE A 28 -16.06 0.41 13.44
C PHE A 28 -14.99 0.04 12.41
N ASN A 29 -14.39 -1.14 12.52
CA ASN A 29 -13.27 -1.55 11.66
C ASN A 29 -12.16 -0.50 11.61
N GLY A 30 -11.86 0.12 12.76
CA GLY A 30 -10.73 1.04 12.90
C GLY A 30 -9.39 0.29 12.88
N GLY A 31 -8.32 1.03 13.15
CA GLY A 31 -6.99 0.45 13.21
C GLY A 31 -6.14 0.69 11.97
N ALA A 32 -4.88 0.30 12.06
CA ALA A 32 -3.92 0.53 10.97
C ALA A 32 -4.10 -0.46 9.82
N LEU A 33 -4.48 -1.70 10.11
CA LEU A 33 -4.72 -2.71 9.08
C LEU A 33 -5.86 -2.31 8.14
N MET A 34 -7.02 -2.03 8.72
CA MET A 34 -8.26 -1.81 7.98
C MET A 34 -8.33 -0.44 7.31
N ASP A 35 -7.77 0.60 7.92
CA ASP A 35 -7.92 1.99 7.46
C ASP A 35 -6.72 2.48 6.61
N ILE A 36 -5.54 1.92 6.82
CA ILE A 36 -4.31 2.37 6.18
C ILE A 36 -3.66 1.27 5.34
N ASN A 37 -3.42 0.10 5.94
CA ASN A 37 -2.63 -0.94 5.26
C ASN A 37 -3.41 -1.63 4.13
N VAL A 38 -4.73 -1.50 4.12
CA VAL A 38 -5.61 -1.93 3.01
C VAL A 38 -5.13 -1.39 1.66
N TYR A 39 -4.64 -0.16 1.59
CA TYR A 39 -4.11 0.44 0.35
C TYR A 39 -2.86 -0.28 -0.14
N ASN A 40 -1.94 -0.63 0.75
CA ASN A 40 -0.75 -1.41 0.39
C ASN A 40 -1.13 -2.82 -0.10
N LEU A 41 -2.12 -3.47 0.55
CA LEU A 41 -2.62 -4.78 0.13
C LEU A 41 -3.23 -4.70 -1.28
N HIS A 42 -4.05 -3.68 -1.55
CA HIS A 42 -4.60 -3.45 -2.89
C HIS A 42 -3.50 -3.22 -3.92
N PHE A 43 -2.47 -2.45 -3.60
CA PHE A 43 -1.36 -2.20 -4.50
C PHE A 43 -0.61 -3.49 -4.85
N VAL A 44 -0.25 -4.30 -3.85
CA VAL A 44 0.49 -5.54 -4.07
C VAL A 44 -0.36 -6.58 -4.78
N THR A 45 -1.60 -6.80 -4.36
CA THR A 45 -2.48 -7.78 -4.99
C THR A 45 -2.93 -7.37 -6.39
N GLY A 46 -3.04 -6.08 -6.67
CA GLY A 46 -3.33 -5.57 -8.00
C GLY A 46 -2.23 -5.85 -9.02
N LEU A 47 -0.97 -5.87 -8.58
CA LEU A 47 0.17 -6.17 -9.43
C LEU A 47 0.50 -7.67 -9.53
N PHE A 48 0.37 -8.41 -8.43
CA PHE A 48 0.91 -9.77 -8.29
C PHE A 48 -0.15 -10.84 -8.00
N GLY A 49 -1.41 -10.42 -7.81
CA GLY A 49 -2.50 -11.36 -7.51
C GLY A 49 -2.45 -11.91 -6.08
N LYS A 50 -3.05 -13.08 -5.89
CA LYS A 50 -3.22 -13.72 -4.57
C LYS A 50 -1.88 -14.24 -4.03
N PRO A 51 -1.49 -13.85 -2.79
CA PRO A 51 -0.30 -14.41 -2.14
C PRO A 51 -0.54 -15.86 -1.74
N LYS A 52 0.54 -16.63 -1.56
CA LYS A 52 0.51 -18.00 -1.05
C LYS A 52 0.11 -18.02 0.43
N ASP A 53 0.66 -17.10 1.21
CA ASP A 53 0.34 -16.93 2.63
C ASP A 53 0.53 -15.48 3.08
N VAL A 54 -0.07 -15.12 4.23
CA VAL A 54 0.01 -13.78 4.81
C VAL A 54 0.10 -13.85 6.32
N HIS A 55 0.91 -12.95 6.90
CA HIS A 55 1.12 -12.80 8.34
C HIS A 55 1.08 -11.33 8.73
N TYR A 56 0.48 -11.02 9.88
CA TYR A 56 0.41 -9.66 10.42
C TYR A 56 1.07 -9.55 11.77
N PHE A 57 2.02 -8.64 11.89
CA PHE A 57 2.69 -8.27 13.14
C PHE A 57 2.26 -6.86 13.51
N LYS A 58 1.53 -6.74 14.63
CA LYS A 58 0.85 -5.49 15.00
C LYS A 58 1.29 -4.94 16.35
N ASN A 59 1.37 -3.62 16.46
CA ASN A 59 1.40 -2.92 17.73
C ASN A 59 -0.05 -2.67 18.15
N VAL A 60 -0.38 -3.13 19.37
CA VAL A 60 -1.75 -3.10 19.87
C VAL A 60 -1.89 -2.03 20.94
N GLY A 61 -2.88 -1.18 20.84
CA GLY A 61 -3.19 -0.14 21.79
C GLY A 61 -4.05 -0.64 22.97
N TYR A 62 -4.41 0.27 23.88
CA TYR A 62 -5.06 -0.05 25.15
C TYR A 62 -6.43 -0.74 25.02
N ASN A 63 -7.13 -0.54 23.92
CA ASN A 63 -8.47 -1.10 23.66
C ASN A 63 -8.44 -2.30 22.68
N GLY A 64 -7.25 -2.87 22.43
CA GLY A 64 -7.07 -4.01 21.55
C GLY A 64 -6.95 -3.67 20.05
N ILE A 65 -7.09 -2.39 19.66
CA ILE A 65 -6.94 -1.96 18.27
C ILE A 65 -5.46 -1.89 17.87
N ASP A 66 -5.16 -2.22 16.63
CA ASP A 66 -3.84 -2.03 16.05
C ASP A 66 -3.59 -0.55 15.71
N THR A 67 -2.49 0.02 16.18
CA THR A 67 -2.09 1.40 15.88
C THR A 67 -1.10 1.49 14.73
N SER A 68 -0.32 0.42 14.55
CA SER A 68 0.62 0.21 13.45
C SER A 68 0.92 -1.27 13.29
N GLY A 69 1.48 -1.66 12.14
CA GLY A 69 1.90 -3.03 11.93
C GLY A 69 2.47 -3.28 10.54
N ILE A 70 2.97 -4.50 10.36
CA ILE A 70 3.58 -4.96 9.13
C ILE A 70 2.86 -6.24 8.69
N VAL A 71 2.29 -6.23 7.49
CA VAL A 71 1.84 -7.44 6.82
C VAL A 71 2.97 -7.98 5.97
N ILE A 72 3.28 -9.27 6.13
CA ILE A 72 4.17 -10.01 5.26
C ILE A 72 3.31 -10.86 4.34
N MET A 73 3.52 -10.74 3.02
CA MET A 73 2.83 -11.50 1.99
C MET A 73 3.84 -12.40 1.29
N GLU A 74 3.60 -13.70 1.33
CA GLU A 74 4.47 -14.70 0.70
C GLU A 74 3.99 -15.00 -0.72
N TYR A 75 4.89 -14.86 -1.68
CA TYR A 75 4.70 -15.29 -3.07
C TYR A 75 5.69 -16.40 -3.41
N PRO A 76 5.50 -17.17 -4.50
CA PRO A 76 6.41 -18.27 -4.85
C PRO A 76 7.88 -17.86 -4.96
N ASP A 77 8.16 -16.67 -5.52
CA ASP A 77 9.51 -16.23 -5.87
C ASP A 77 9.97 -14.98 -5.12
N PHE A 78 9.11 -14.37 -4.29
CA PHE A 78 9.46 -13.16 -3.54
C PHE A 78 8.58 -12.97 -2.31
N ILE A 79 8.96 -12.01 -1.49
CA ILE A 79 8.18 -11.56 -0.31
C ILE A 79 7.81 -10.09 -0.51
N ALA A 80 6.57 -9.74 -0.15
CA ALA A 80 6.15 -8.36 -0.03
C ALA A 80 5.93 -8.01 1.45
N THR A 81 6.39 -6.83 1.86
CA THR A 81 6.15 -6.25 3.18
C THR A 81 5.31 -4.99 3.03
N CYS A 82 4.23 -4.92 3.78
CA CYS A 82 3.30 -3.80 3.78
C CYS A 82 3.24 -3.18 5.17
N THR A 83 3.89 -2.05 5.36
CA THR A 83 3.88 -1.30 6.63
C THR A 83 2.73 -0.29 6.62
N GLY A 84 1.88 -0.35 7.64
CA GLY A 84 0.80 0.60 7.87
C GLY A 84 0.88 1.17 9.28
N ALA A 85 0.77 2.50 9.44
CA ALA A 85 0.80 3.12 10.77
C ALA A 85 -0.10 4.35 10.86
N LYS A 86 -0.76 4.49 12.03
CA LYS A 86 -1.60 5.65 12.39
C LYS A 86 -1.03 6.41 13.60
N ASP A 87 -0.02 5.86 14.23
CA ASP A 87 0.66 6.38 15.43
C ASP A 87 1.97 7.12 15.10
N CYS A 88 2.45 7.01 13.87
CA CYS A 88 3.63 7.70 13.35
C CYS A 88 3.45 8.10 11.88
N SER A 89 4.41 8.84 11.34
CA SER A 89 4.44 9.24 9.93
C SER A 89 5.76 8.90 9.28
N SER A 90 5.71 8.54 8.01
CA SER A 90 6.88 8.46 7.13
C SER A 90 6.49 8.91 5.72
N PRO A 91 7.45 9.23 4.85
CA PRO A 91 7.15 9.41 3.44
C PRO A 91 6.48 8.16 2.86
N TYR A 92 5.44 8.34 2.06
CA TYR A 92 4.86 7.23 1.31
C TYR A 92 5.86 6.75 0.25
N THR A 93 6.21 5.48 0.32
CA THR A 93 7.16 4.87 -0.60
C THR A 93 6.80 3.44 -0.92
N VAL A 94 7.04 3.05 -2.18
CA VAL A 94 7.02 1.65 -2.60
C VAL A 94 8.32 1.34 -3.35
N TYR A 95 8.94 0.23 -3.00
CA TYR A 95 10.10 -0.33 -3.69
C TYR A 95 9.75 -1.68 -4.28
N LEU A 96 9.88 -1.79 -5.61
CA LEU A 96 9.77 -3.04 -6.35
C LEU A 96 11.18 -3.40 -6.82
N GLN A 97 11.85 -4.25 -6.04
CA GLN A 97 13.25 -4.61 -6.26
C GLN A 97 13.35 -5.89 -7.08
N GLY A 98 14.04 -5.81 -8.21
CA GLY A 98 14.32 -6.93 -9.10
C GLY A 98 15.82 -7.03 -9.41
N ASP A 99 16.21 -8.07 -10.10
CA ASP A 99 17.58 -8.33 -10.54
C ASP A 99 18.04 -7.35 -11.65
N GLN A 100 17.10 -6.73 -12.37
CA GLN A 100 17.38 -5.76 -13.44
C GLN A 100 17.32 -4.31 -12.96
N GLY A 101 16.88 -4.06 -11.74
CA GLY A 101 16.75 -2.73 -11.17
C GLY A 101 15.62 -2.61 -10.15
N THR A 102 15.37 -1.39 -9.71
CA THR A 102 14.35 -1.07 -8.72
C THR A 102 13.40 -0.02 -9.27
N LEU A 103 12.10 -0.30 -9.21
CA LEU A 103 11.08 0.73 -9.34
C LEU A 103 10.82 1.36 -7.98
N ILE A 104 10.85 2.68 -7.92
CA ILE A 104 10.63 3.46 -6.70
C ILE A 104 9.41 4.34 -6.94
N VAL A 105 8.34 4.06 -6.21
CA VAL A 105 7.17 4.94 -6.17
C VAL A 105 7.30 5.86 -4.97
N SER A 106 7.18 7.16 -5.18
CA SER A 106 7.17 8.15 -4.11
C SER A 106 5.90 8.99 -4.16
N GLY A 107 5.37 9.33 -3.01
CA GLY A 107 4.20 10.17 -2.86
C GLY A 107 4.40 11.27 -1.82
N ALA A 108 3.70 12.39 -1.99
CA ALA A 108 3.73 13.48 -1.02
C ALA A 108 2.87 13.17 0.20
N SER A 109 1.84 12.36 0.03
CA SER A 109 0.91 11.89 1.06
C SER A 109 0.40 10.51 0.70
N SER A 110 -0.24 9.89 1.65
CA SER A 110 -0.87 8.58 1.53
C SER A 110 -1.73 8.44 0.27
N GLY A 111 -1.53 7.34 -0.44
CA GLY A 111 -2.35 6.97 -1.60
C GLY A 111 -2.09 7.78 -2.88
N VAL A 112 -1.21 8.78 -2.86
CA VAL A 112 -0.87 9.56 -4.05
C VAL A 112 0.48 9.12 -4.60
N CYS A 113 0.46 8.43 -5.74
CA CYS A 113 1.65 8.19 -6.55
C CYS A 113 2.03 9.50 -7.25
N LYS A 114 3.03 10.21 -6.73
CA LYS A 114 3.51 11.47 -7.32
C LYS A 114 4.55 11.23 -8.39
N ASP A 115 5.56 10.46 -8.04
CA ASP A 115 6.69 10.21 -8.91
C ASP A 115 7.04 8.71 -8.92
N VAL A 116 7.40 8.20 -10.10
CA VAL A 116 7.95 6.86 -10.28
C VAL A 116 9.33 7.00 -10.89
N PHE A 117 10.29 6.35 -10.26
CA PHE A 117 11.68 6.30 -10.72
C PHE A 117 12.06 4.87 -11.04
N PHE A 118 12.90 4.70 -12.04
CA PHE A 118 13.60 3.45 -12.30
C PHE A 118 15.09 3.63 -12.01
N ASP A 119 15.62 2.76 -11.16
CA ASP A 119 17.03 2.72 -10.81
C ASP A 119 17.63 1.39 -11.29
N ALA A 120 18.41 1.43 -12.37
CA ALA A 120 19.08 0.27 -12.94
C ALA A 120 20.58 0.32 -12.64
N PRO A 121 21.18 -0.75 -12.08
CA PRO A 121 22.61 -0.80 -11.85
C PRO A 121 23.34 -0.80 -13.19
N LYS A 122 24.32 0.07 -13.36
CA LYS A 122 25.20 0.04 -14.53
C LYS A 122 26.08 -1.21 -14.46
N LYS A 123 26.19 -1.94 -15.56
CA LYS A 123 26.96 -3.19 -15.65
C LYS A 123 28.46 -3.05 -15.27
N ASP A 124 29.05 -1.86 -15.45
CA ASP A 124 30.42 -1.54 -15.11
C ASP A 124 30.64 -1.16 -13.63
N GLN A 125 29.57 -1.13 -12.83
CA GLN A 125 29.61 -0.74 -11.42
C GLN A 125 29.36 -1.91 -10.44
N ILE A 126 29.37 -3.14 -10.93
CA ILE A 126 29.24 -4.33 -10.06
C ILE A 126 30.39 -4.30 -9.02
N GLY A 127 30.03 -4.22 -7.74
CA GLY A 127 30.98 -4.13 -6.63
C GLY A 127 31.51 -2.73 -6.31
N LYS A 128 31.09 -1.69 -7.01
CA LYS A 128 31.36 -0.29 -6.68
C LYS A 128 30.17 0.38 -6.01
N LYS A 129 30.43 1.44 -5.24
CA LYS A 129 29.37 2.24 -4.61
C LYS A 129 28.42 2.75 -5.69
N ALA A 130 27.12 2.44 -5.58
CA ALA A 130 26.13 2.84 -6.57
C ALA A 130 26.14 4.38 -6.76
N VAL A 131 26.28 4.80 -8.00
CA VAL A 131 26.00 6.19 -8.39
C VAL A 131 24.51 6.30 -8.57
N ASP A 132 23.90 7.39 -8.12
CA ASP A 132 22.47 7.65 -8.29
C ASP A 132 22.13 7.70 -9.79
N THR A 133 21.45 6.64 -10.26
CA THR A 133 21.08 6.45 -11.68
C THR A 133 19.59 6.56 -11.89
N LYS A 134 18.86 7.10 -10.89
CA LYS A 134 17.41 7.19 -10.91
C LYS A 134 16.90 8.00 -12.09
N GLU A 135 16.17 7.36 -12.95
CA GLU A 135 15.43 7.98 -14.04
C GLU A 135 13.97 8.16 -13.66
N LYS A 136 13.44 9.38 -13.76
CA LYS A 136 12.02 9.65 -13.56
C LYS A 136 11.26 9.17 -14.78
N ILE A 137 10.33 8.21 -14.57
CA ILE A 137 9.50 7.62 -15.62
C ILE A 137 8.02 7.97 -15.49
N SER A 138 7.62 8.64 -14.40
CA SER A 138 6.23 9.06 -14.21
C SER A 138 5.81 10.19 -15.14
N ILE A 139 4.54 10.14 -15.55
CA ILE A 139 3.87 11.21 -16.28
C ILE A 139 3.23 12.16 -15.25
N GLU A 140 3.27 13.47 -15.50
CA GLU A 140 2.56 14.43 -14.66
C GLU A 140 1.05 14.16 -14.67
N GLN A 141 0.48 14.10 -13.47
CA GLN A 141 -0.95 13.90 -13.27
C GLN A 141 -1.55 15.18 -12.68
N PRO A 142 -2.41 15.90 -13.43
CA PRO A 142 -3.02 17.12 -12.93
C PRO A 142 -3.99 16.87 -11.76
N ASN A 143 -4.57 15.68 -11.70
CA ASN A 143 -5.47 15.24 -10.64
C ASN A 143 -5.33 13.73 -10.44
N HIS A 144 -4.98 13.29 -9.22
CA HIS A 144 -4.78 11.89 -8.88
C HIS A 144 -6.06 11.03 -8.98
N MET A 145 -7.25 11.64 -8.85
CA MET A 145 -8.54 10.95 -8.97
C MET A 145 -9.02 10.81 -10.42
N LEU A 146 -8.37 11.50 -11.37
CA LEU A 146 -8.85 11.56 -12.77
C LEU A 146 -8.93 10.18 -13.42
N TYR A 147 -7.89 9.37 -13.24
CA TYR A 147 -7.83 8.04 -13.86
C TYR A 147 -8.82 7.07 -13.23
N GLU A 148 -8.96 7.08 -11.92
CA GLU A 148 -9.96 6.28 -11.22
C GLU A 148 -11.38 6.60 -11.70
N CYS A 149 -11.75 7.90 -11.73
CA CYS A 149 -13.04 8.32 -12.23
C CYS A 149 -13.25 7.95 -13.69
N LYS A 150 -12.22 8.10 -14.54
CA LYS A 150 -12.29 7.74 -15.94
C LYS A 150 -12.50 6.24 -16.12
N ASP A 151 -11.69 5.41 -15.48
CA ASP A 151 -11.81 3.95 -15.58
C ASP A 151 -13.18 3.47 -15.09
N PHE A 152 -13.66 4.03 -13.98
CA PHE A 152 -14.99 3.72 -13.46
C PHE A 152 -16.10 4.09 -14.47
N MET A 153 -16.03 5.28 -15.06
CA MET A 153 -16.99 5.70 -16.08
C MET A 153 -16.91 4.85 -17.35
N ASP A 154 -15.70 4.52 -17.81
CA ASP A 154 -15.49 3.69 -19.00
C ASP A 154 -16.08 2.28 -18.81
N ILE A 155 -15.94 1.68 -17.63
CA ILE A 155 -16.56 0.38 -17.30
C ILE A 155 -18.08 0.45 -17.40
N ILE A 156 -18.69 1.50 -16.84
CA ILE A 156 -20.16 1.67 -16.87
C ILE A 156 -20.66 1.92 -18.28
N LEU A 157 -20.05 2.87 -19.00
CA LEU A 157 -20.52 3.30 -20.31
C LEU A 157 -20.32 2.22 -21.38
N ASN A 158 -19.22 1.50 -21.33
CA ASN A 158 -18.88 0.45 -22.28
C ASN A 158 -19.41 -0.93 -21.86
N LYS A 159 -20.01 -1.05 -20.66
CA LYS A 159 -20.45 -2.32 -20.07
C LYS A 159 -19.31 -3.36 -20.07
N ASP A 160 -18.12 -2.94 -19.61
CA ASP A 160 -16.94 -3.80 -19.59
C ASP A 160 -17.01 -4.77 -18.40
N ASP A 161 -17.75 -5.86 -18.61
CA ASP A 161 -17.92 -6.91 -17.60
C ASP A 161 -16.59 -7.57 -17.19
N LYS A 162 -15.59 -7.57 -18.08
CA LYS A 162 -14.28 -8.14 -17.77
C LYS A 162 -13.53 -7.25 -16.79
N ALA A 163 -13.45 -5.96 -17.05
CA ALA A 163 -12.81 -5.01 -16.13
C ALA A 163 -13.54 -4.98 -14.78
N TYR A 164 -14.88 -4.93 -14.79
CA TYR A 164 -15.70 -5.02 -13.58
C TYR A 164 -15.38 -6.27 -12.76
N THR A 165 -15.35 -7.45 -13.41
CA THR A 165 -15.05 -8.71 -12.73
C THR A 165 -13.66 -8.70 -12.12
N THR A 166 -12.64 -8.20 -12.86
CA THR A 166 -11.26 -8.10 -12.39
C THR A 166 -11.17 -7.27 -11.11
N TYR A 167 -11.76 -6.07 -11.07
CA TYR A 167 -11.74 -5.21 -9.88
C TYR A 167 -12.53 -5.79 -8.71
N LYS A 168 -13.66 -6.45 -9.00
CA LYS A 168 -14.46 -7.14 -7.99
C LYS A 168 -13.68 -8.28 -7.33
N GLU A 169 -13.05 -9.13 -8.13
CA GLU A 169 -12.25 -10.26 -7.63
C GLU A 169 -11.05 -9.78 -6.80
N GLN A 170 -10.38 -8.72 -7.23
CA GLN A 170 -9.29 -8.11 -6.46
C GLN A 170 -9.80 -7.57 -5.13
N THR A 171 -10.93 -6.85 -5.12
CA THR A 171 -11.54 -6.32 -3.89
C THR A 171 -11.92 -7.45 -2.95
N GLN A 172 -12.56 -8.50 -3.45
CA GLN A 172 -12.94 -9.68 -2.66
C GLN A 172 -11.70 -10.34 -2.04
N MET A 173 -10.63 -10.51 -2.84
CA MET A 173 -9.36 -11.05 -2.36
C MET A 173 -8.79 -10.24 -1.19
N VAL A 174 -8.77 -8.91 -1.31
CA VAL A 174 -8.26 -8.04 -0.24
C VAL A 174 -9.12 -8.14 1.02
N VAL A 175 -10.44 -8.20 0.89
CA VAL A 175 -11.34 -8.41 2.04
C VAL A 175 -11.05 -9.74 2.73
N GLU A 176 -10.91 -10.85 1.97
CA GLU A 176 -10.54 -12.16 2.51
C GLU A 176 -9.19 -12.13 3.27
N LEU A 177 -8.20 -11.37 2.74
CA LEU A 177 -6.92 -11.19 3.42
C LEU A 177 -7.06 -10.40 4.72
N LEU A 178 -7.83 -9.32 4.72
CA LEU A 178 -8.08 -8.50 5.90
C LEU A 178 -8.79 -9.31 7.00
N GLU A 179 -9.80 -10.09 6.65
CA GLU A 179 -10.50 -10.99 7.59
C GLU A 179 -9.56 -12.04 8.20
N LYS A 180 -8.65 -12.60 7.40
CA LYS A 180 -7.64 -13.56 7.90
C LYS A 180 -6.65 -12.94 8.88
N LEU A 181 -6.33 -11.64 8.73
CA LEU A 181 -5.30 -10.92 9.48
C LEU A 181 -5.83 -10.16 10.72
N SER A 182 -7.13 -10.02 10.86
CA SER A 182 -7.80 -9.27 11.95
C SER A 182 -7.68 -9.92 13.33
#